data_e96e7108a1188c9a89944ac3eebeb8e4
#
_entry.id   e96e7108a1188c9a89944ac3eebeb8e4
#
_cell.length_a   1.000
_cell.length_b   1.000
_cell.length_c   1.000
_cell.angle_alpha   90.00
_cell.angle_beta   90.00
_cell.angle_gamma   90.00
#
_symmetry.space_group_name_H-M   'P 1'
#
loop_
_entity.id
_entity.type
_entity.pdbx_description
1 polymer ?
#
loop_
_entity_poly.entity_id
_entity_poly.type
_entity_poly.pdbx_seq_one_letter_code
_entity_poly.pdbx_strand_id
1 'polypeptide(L)'
;MKLAFVVQRYGADIAGGSELHCRDLAQRLVPQHDITVLTSCARDYVSWANEYPAAESSDGAVRVIRFAVSQLRHVPDFSSLSEEVFEGGAPHERQEEWFRQNGPQVPGLLDHLRQHGRSYDAVLFWTFRYYPSFFGVPLVRDRAVLLPTAEDDPAVHLDITEEFFNTPAAFLFLTPEEQALVSARAGRTLRPSAVIGTGLEPAGPLPSRDLLRSNDIPDDYLLYLGRVDRNKGCHTLLDYFQEYASTSSVMPLVLAGPAKLQIPKHDRIRALGYVSDDMRDALLSHARVLVVPSPYESLGIALLEAWNHGVPALVNARCLVLKEQVRRANGGLYYRSFNEFSGALDYLTTHPHERRALGAQGLRFVEREYRWPTVLPRVESLLRSLPTARASAAASPSV
;
A
#
# COMPACT_ATOMS: atom_id res chain seq x y z
N MET A 1 -4.38 -5.53 -24.98
CA MET A 1 -4.15 -6.83 -24.31
C MET A 1 -5.38 -7.20 -23.50
N LYS A 2 -5.57 -8.49 -23.26
CA LYS A 2 -6.56 -8.98 -22.30
C LYS A 2 -5.87 -9.27 -20.96
N LEU A 3 -6.18 -8.50 -19.93
CA LEU A 3 -5.52 -8.54 -18.63
C LEU A 3 -6.46 -9.03 -17.53
N ALA A 4 -5.96 -9.88 -16.63
CA ALA A 4 -6.63 -10.16 -15.36
C ALA A 4 -5.89 -9.46 -14.22
N PHE A 5 -6.63 -8.84 -13.31
CA PHE A 5 -6.12 -8.21 -12.09
C PHE A 5 -6.63 -9.00 -10.89
N VAL A 6 -5.72 -9.55 -10.12
CA VAL A 6 -6.04 -10.38 -8.93
C VAL A 6 -5.72 -9.58 -7.68
N VAL A 7 -6.75 -9.29 -6.90
CA VAL A 7 -6.63 -8.54 -5.64
C VAL A 7 -7.59 -9.12 -4.60
N GLN A 8 -7.21 -9.07 -3.33
CA GLN A 8 -7.96 -9.70 -2.24
C GLN A 8 -9.35 -9.10 -2.04
N ARG A 9 -9.55 -7.80 -2.28
CA ARG A 9 -10.83 -7.07 -2.22
C ARG A 9 -10.85 -6.01 -3.31
N TYR A 10 -12.03 -5.69 -3.82
CA TYR A 10 -12.19 -4.67 -4.85
C TYR A 10 -13.56 -3.99 -4.79
N GLY A 11 -13.58 -2.67 -4.82
CA GLY A 11 -14.80 -1.86 -4.83
C GLY A 11 -14.50 -0.38 -4.56
N ALA A 12 -15.44 0.50 -4.91
CA ALA A 12 -15.32 1.93 -4.67
C ALA A 12 -15.38 2.29 -3.17
N ASP A 13 -16.00 1.43 -2.37
CA ASP A 13 -16.17 1.54 -0.93
C ASP A 13 -15.13 0.73 -0.12
N ILE A 14 -14.12 0.18 -0.80
CA ILE A 14 -13.01 -0.54 -0.16
C ILE A 14 -11.87 0.43 0.15
N ALA A 15 -11.61 0.63 1.43
CA ALA A 15 -10.46 1.38 1.91
C ALA A 15 -9.26 0.45 2.10
N GLY A 16 -8.18 0.68 1.36
CA GLY A 16 -6.91 -0.05 1.46
C GLY A 16 -5.97 0.38 0.36
N GLY A 17 -4.67 0.55 0.69
CA GLY A 17 -3.70 1.10 -0.27
C GLY A 17 -3.50 0.23 -1.52
N SER A 18 -3.40 -1.10 -1.35
CA SER A 18 -3.24 -2.03 -2.47
C SER A 18 -4.50 -2.16 -3.31
N GLU A 19 -5.67 -2.14 -2.67
CA GLU A 19 -6.97 -2.21 -3.33
C GLU A 19 -7.24 -0.95 -4.15
N LEU A 20 -6.98 0.22 -3.56
CA LEU A 20 -7.11 1.51 -4.25
C LEU A 20 -6.14 1.59 -5.43
N HIS A 21 -4.86 1.23 -5.23
CA HIS A 21 -3.87 1.18 -6.31
C HIS A 21 -4.30 0.25 -7.46
N CYS A 22 -4.83 -0.94 -7.13
CA CYS A 22 -5.36 -1.87 -8.13
C CYS A 22 -6.52 -1.24 -8.92
N ARG A 23 -7.47 -0.61 -8.23
CA ARG A 23 -8.64 0.01 -8.85
C ARG A 23 -8.26 1.19 -9.73
N ASP A 24 -7.41 2.08 -9.24
CA ASP A 24 -6.96 3.25 -9.98
C ASP A 24 -6.20 2.86 -11.25
N LEU A 25 -5.34 1.85 -11.15
CA LEU A 25 -4.61 1.36 -12.31
C LEU A 25 -5.54 0.68 -13.32
N ALA A 26 -6.51 -0.14 -12.86
CA ALA A 26 -7.50 -0.78 -13.72
C ALA A 26 -8.31 0.26 -14.51
N GLN A 27 -8.87 1.26 -13.84
CA GLN A 27 -9.66 2.32 -14.47
C GLN A 27 -8.89 3.12 -15.52
N ARG A 28 -7.57 3.29 -15.33
CA ARG A 28 -6.74 4.06 -16.25
C ARG A 28 -6.21 3.27 -17.43
N LEU A 29 -6.11 1.96 -17.30
CA LEU A 29 -5.65 1.08 -18.38
C LEU A 29 -6.78 0.56 -19.28
N VAL A 30 -8.04 0.63 -18.83
CA VAL A 30 -9.22 0.22 -19.60
C VAL A 30 -9.29 0.83 -21.02
N PRO A 31 -8.92 2.09 -21.28
CA PRO A 31 -8.97 2.63 -22.63
C PRO A 31 -8.08 1.88 -23.65
N GLN A 32 -7.02 1.20 -23.18
CA GLN A 32 -6.08 0.46 -24.03
C GLN A 32 -6.14 -1.05 -23.89
N HIS A 33 -6.81 -1.57 -22.83
CA HIS A 33 -6.81 -2.99 -22.48
C HIS A 33 -8.20 -3.48 -22.10
N ASP A 34 -8.49 -4.75 -22.39
CA ASP A 34 -9.64 -5.47 -21.85
C ASP A 34 -9.28 -6.00 -20.45
N ILE A 35 -9.86 -5.41 -19.40
CA ILE A 35 -9.48 -5.67 -18.01
C ILE A 35 -10.60 -6.40 -17.28
N THR A 36 -10.24 -7.54 -16.69
CA THR A 36 -11.10 -8.28 -15.76
C THR A 36 -10.44 -8.32 -14.38
N VAL A 37 -11.09 -7.82 -13.35
CA VAL A 37 -10.69 -7.97 -11.97
C VAL A 37 -11.25 -9.25 -11.39
N LEU A 38 -10.40 -10.08 -10.82
CA LEU A 38 -10.73 -11.32 -10.10
C LEU A 38 -10.50 -11.08 -8.61
N THR A 39 -11.54 -11.16 -7.79
CA THR A 39 -11.48 -10.77 -6.38
C THR A 39 -12.39 -11.60 -5.50
N SER A 40 -12.32 -11.42 -4.19
CA SER A 40 -13.23 -12.08 -3.25
C SER A 40 -14.56 -11.34 -3.08
N CYS A 41 -15.51 -12.00 -2.42
CA CYS A 41 -16.74 -11.37 -1.94
C CYS A 41 -16.56 -10.61 -0.62
N ALA A 42 -15.34 -10.57 -0.07
CA ALA A 42 -15.09 -9.90 1.21
C ALA A 42 -15.04 -8.39 1.06
N ARG A 43 -15.57 -7.70 2.06
CA ARG A 43 -15.45 -6.25 2.22
C ARG A 43 -14.51 -5.88 3.36
N ASP A 44 -14.57 -6.64 4.43
CA ASP A 44 -13.68 -6.52 5.57
C ASP A 44 -12.40 -7.37 5.37
N TYR A 45 -11.27 -6.90 5.89
CA TYR A 45 -9.98 -7.60 5.81
C TYR A 45 -9.63 -8.37 7.10
N VAL A 46 -10.50 -8.35 8.10
CA VAL A 46 -10.26 -9.01 9.39
C VAL A 46 -10.74 -10.46 9.33
N SER A 47 -12.00 -10.65 9.02
CA SER A 47 -12.64 -11.97 8.96
C SER A 47 -12.76 -12.54 7.54
N TRP A 48 -12.71 -11.69 6.53
CA TRP A 48 -13.00 -12.00 5.13
C TRP A 48 -14.46 -12.42 4.90
N ALA A 49 -15.40 -11.87 5.67
CA ALA A 49 -16.82 -12.18 5.49
C ALA A 49 -17.31 -11.87 4.07
N ASN A 50 -18.14 -12.79 3.52
CA ASN A 50 -18.78 -12.60 2.22
C ASN A 50 -19.90 -11.55 2.35
N GLU A 51 -19.62 -10.30 1.97
CA GLU A 51 -20.58 -9.19 2.00
C GLU A 51 -21.07 -8.81 0.60
N TYR A 52 -20.26 -9.07 -0.43
CA TYR A 52 -20.68 -8.95 -1.83
C TYR A 52 -21.19 -10.28 -2.36
N PRO A 53 -22.12 -10.28 -3.34
CA PRO A 53 -22.53 -11.50 -4.02
C PRO A 53 -21.40 -12.10 -4.86
N ALA A 54 -21.32 -13.43 -4.89
CA ALA A 54 -20.44 -14.17 -5.80
C ALA A 54 -21.05 -14.11 -7.22
N ALA A 55 -20.70 -13.06 -7.96
CA ALA A 55 -21.26 -12.77 -9.27
C ALA A 55 -20.30 -11.95 -10.11
N GLU A 56 -20.61 -11.86 -11.39
CA GLU A 56 -20.00 -10.89 -12.31
C GLU A 56 -20.71 -9.54 -12.19
N SER A 57 -19.94 -8.47 -12.23
CA SER A 57 -20.39 -7.09 -12.18
C SER A 57 -19.43 -6.18 -12.96
N SER A 58 -19.66 -4.86 -12.95
CA SER A 58 -18.74 -3.89 -13.54
C SER A 58 -18.47 -2.73 -12.60
N ASP A 59 -17.27 -2.15 -12.71
CA ASP A 59 -16.90 -0.87 -12.11
C ASP A 59 -16.47 0.07 -13.26
N GLY A 60 -17.42 0.87 -13.75
CA GLY A 60 -17.26 1.55 -15.04
C GLY A 60 -17.12 0.55 -16.19
N ALA A 61 -16.04 0.63 -16.94
CA ALA A 61 -15.71 -0.30 -18.04
C ALA A 61 -14.88 -1.52 -17.57
N VAL A 62 -14.48 -1.59 -16.30
CA VAL A 62 -13.76 -2.73 -15.73
C VAL A 62 -14.76 -3.86 -15.41
N ARG A 63 -14.54 -5.04 -15.98
CA ARG A 63 -15.27 -6.25 -15.60
C ARG A 63 -14.77 -6.77 -14.26
N VAL A 64 -15.67 -7.13 -13.35
CA VAL A 64 -15.34 -7.64 -12.01
C VAL A 64 -16.01 -9.00 -11.78
N ILE A 65 -15.22 -10.02 -11.46
CA ILE A 65 -15.70 -11.35 -11.08
C ILE A 65 -15.36 -11.58 -9.62
N ARG A 66 -16.39 -11.82 -8.79
CA ARG A 66 -16.23 -12.07 -7.35
C ARG A 66 -16.43 -13.53 -7.02
N PHE A 67 -15.54 -14.07 -6.22
CA PHE A 67 -15.53 -15.45 -5.76
C PHE A 67 -15.80 -15.51 -4.26
N ALA A 68 -16.67 -16.44 -3.86
CA ALA A 68 -16.98 -16.63 -2.45
C ALA A 68 -15.75 -17.09 -1.66
N VAL A 69 -15.57 -16.49 -0.51
CA VAL A 69 -14.62 -16.98 0.51
C VAL A 69 -15.18 -18.24 1.11
N SER A 70 -14.43 -19.34 1.04
CA SER A 70 -14.84 -20.65 1.52
C SER A 70 -14.68 -20.83 3.03
N GLN A 71 -13.71 -20.14 3.61
CA GLN A 71 -13.43 -20.19 5.04
C GLN A 71 -13.09 -18.80 5.56
N LEU A 72 -13.81 -18.36 6.60
CA LEU A 72 -13.53 -17.10 7.28
C LEU A 72 -12.25 -17.22 8.11
N ARG A 73 -11.51 -16.13 8.22
CA ARG A 73 -10.33 -16.08 9.09
C ARG A 73 -10.76 -16.00 10.56
N HIS A 74 -10.36 -17.00 11.34
CA HIS A 74 -10.47 -16.95 12.79
C HIS A 74 -9.27 -16.22 13.35
N VAL A 75 -9.46 -14.97 13.79
CA VAL A 75 -8.36 -14.06 14.17
C VAL A 75 -7.48 -14.63 15.29
N PRO A 76 -8.00 -15.25 16.38
CA PRO A 76 -7.15 -15.84 17.41
C PRO A 76 -6.21 -16.93 16.88
N ASP A 77 -6.74 -17.89 16.10
CA ASP A 77 -5.95 -19.00 15.55
C ASP A 77 -4.89 -18.47 14.58
N PHE A 78 -5.26 -17.50 13.72
CA PHE A 78 -4.31 -16.85 12.81
C PHE A 78 -3.23 -16.08 13.55
N SER A 79 -3.55 -15.44 14.68
CA SER A 79 -2.55 -14.75 15.52
C SER A 79 -1.56 -15.72 16.11
N SER A 80 -2.05 -16.83 16.70
CA SER A 80 -1.19 -17.88 17.27
C SER A 80 -0.30 -18.53 16.20
N LEU A 81 -0.85 -18.81 15.01
CA LEU A 81 -0.06 -19.30 13.88
C LEU A 81 0.99 -18.30 13.41
N SER A 82 0.65 -17.00 13.43
CA SER A 82 1.60 -15.94 13.04
C SER A 82 2.76 -15.84 14.04
N GLU A 83 2.49 -15.94 15.33
CA GLU A 83 3.52 -15.98 16.37
C GLU A 83 4.45 -17.19 16.14
N GLU A 84 3.88 -18.40 16.01
CA GLU A 84 4.64 -19.62 15.74
C GLU A 84 5.55 -19.50 14.49
N VAL A 85 4.97 -19.03 13.38
CA VAL A 85 5.67 -18.99 12.09
C VAL A 85 6.73 -17.89 12.06
N PHE A 86 6.52 -16.78 12.76
CA PHE A 86 7.44 -15.65 12.78
C PHE A 86 8.54 -15.75 13.85
N GLU A 87 8.45 -16.67 14.80
CA GLU A 87 9.54 -17.00 15.71
C GLU A 87 10.73 -17.65 14.98
N GLY A 88 10.50 -18.20 13.79
CA GLY A 88 11.51 -18.80 12.92
C GLY A 88 11.60 -20.31 13.07
N GLY A 89 12.08 -20.98 12.03
CA GLY A 89 12.25 -22.43 12.00
C GLY A 89 10.98 -23.25 11.80
N ALA A 90 9.84 -22.62 11.55
CA ALA A 90 8.61 -23.32 11.21
C ALA A 90 8.77 -24.08 9.87
N PRO A 91 8.33 -25.35 9.76
CA PRO A 91 8.41 -26.10 8.52
C PRO A 91 7.57 -25.44 7.40
N HIS A 92 7.92 -25.68 6.14
CA HIS A 92 7.26 -25.09 4.98
C HIS A 92 5.74 -25.30 4.98
N GLU A 93 5.26 -26.45 5.45
CA GLU A 93 3.82 -26.73 5.57
C GLU A 93 3.10 -25.74 6.51
N ARG A 94 3.75 -25.35 7.61
CA ARG A 94 3.21 -24.37 8.55
C ARG A 94 3.26 -22.96 7.97
N GLN A 95 4.32 -22.62 7.25
CA GLN A 95 4.44 -21.36 6.54
C GLN A 95 3.38 -21.27 5.41
N GLU A 96 3.14 -22.36 4.65
CA GLU A 96 2.05 -22.40 3.65
C GLU A 96 0.67 -22.24 4.28
N GLU A 97 0.44 -22.90 5.43
CA GLU A 97 -0.81 -22.77 6.19
C GLU A 97 -1.03 -21.31 6.66
N TRP A 98 0.03 -20.59 7.00
CA TRP A 98 -0.05 -19.17 7.31
C TRP A 98 -0.61 -18.36 6.12
N PHE A 99 -0.12 -18.59 4.89
CA PHE A 99 -0.67 -17.93 3.69
C PHE A 99 -2.12 -18.33 3.45
N ARG A 100 -2.47 -19.59 3.74
CA ARG A 100 -3.85 -20.09 3.61
C ARG A 100 -4.79 -19.38 4.58
N GLN A 101 -4.43 -19.33 5.85
CA GLN A 101 -5.23 -18.69 6.90
C GLN A 101 -5.23 -17.16 6.82
N ASN A 102 -4.15 -16.56 6.31
CA ASN A 102 -4.16 -15.12 6.04
C ASN A 102 -5.28 -14.74 5.06
N GLY A 103 -5.62 -15.62 4.14
CA GLY A 103 -6.80 -15.50 3.27
C GLY A 103 -6.72 -14.36 2.23
N PRO A 104 -7.88 -13.93 1.70
CA PRO A 104 -9.16 -14.65 1.72
C PRO A 104 -9.10 -15.97 0.95
N GLN A 105 -9.59 -17.07 1.54
CA GLN A 105 -9.58 -18.37 0.86
C GLN A 105 -10.66 -18.42 -0.22
N VAL A 106 -10.26 -18.28 -1.46
CA VAL A 106 -11.15 -18.24 -2.64
C VAL A 106 -10.78 -19.32 -3.66
N PRO A 107 -11.08 -20.59 -3.38
CA PRO A 107 -10.74 -21.70 -4.27
C PRO A 107 -11.34 -21.54 -5.68
N GLY A 108 -12.53 -20.96 -5.80
CA GLY A 108 -13.15 -20.68 -7.09
C GLY A 108 -12.36 -19.71 -7.97
N LEU A 109 -11.58 -18.77 -7.38
CA LEU A 109 -10.66 -17.91 -8.12
C LEU A 109 -9.49 -18.74 -8.68
N LEU A 110 -8.94 -19.65 -7.90
CA LEU A 110 -7.86 -20.54 -8.35
C LEU A 110 -8.35 -21.46 -9.48
N ASP A 111 -9.58 -21.98 -9.38
CA ASP A 111 -10.19 -22.79 -10.43
C ASP A 111 -10.42 -21.97 -11.72
N HIS A 112 -10.85 -20.72 -11.58
CA HIS A 112 -10.95 -19.81 -12.72
C HIS A 112 -9.57 -19.59 -13.39
N LEU A 113 -8.51 -19.41 -12.63
CA LEU A 113 -7.15 -19.27 -13.17
C LEU A 113 -6.66 -20.54 -13.86
N ARG A 114 -6.96 -21.73 -13.33
CA ARG A 114 -6.63 -23.03 -13.99
C ARG A 114 -7.34 -23.17 -15.33
N GLN A 115 -8.62 -22.81 -15.40
CA GLN A 115 -9.46 -22.99 -16.59
C GLN A 115 -9.25 -21.88 -17.63
N HIS A 116 -9.13 -20.64 -17.19
CA HIS A 116 -9.16 -19.46 -18.05
C HIS A 116 -7.86 -18.63 -18.04
N GLY A 117 -6.89 -18.95 -17.19
CA GLY A 117 -5.67 -18.18 -17.04
C GLY A 117 -4.90 -17.98 -18.35
N ARG A 118 -4.93 -18.99 -19.24
CA ARG A 118 -4.31 -18.92 -20.58
C ARG A 118 -5.05 -18.00 -21.56
N SER A 119 -6.28 -17.59 -21.28
CA SER A 119 -7.01 -16.64 -22.10
C SER A 119 -6.61 -15.18 -21.88
N TYR A 120 -5.87 -14.90 -20.81
CA TYR A 120 -5.31 -13.59 -20.53
C TYR A 120 -3.89 -13.50 -21.10
N ASP A 121 -3.52 -12.34 -21.60
CA ASP A 121 -2.16 -12.04 -22.05
C ASP A 121 -1.21 -11.89 -20.87
N ALA A 122 -1.69 -11.28 -19.76
CA ALA A 122 -0.99 -11.22 -18.48
C ALA A 122 -2.00 -11.24 -17.31
N VAL A 123 -1.56 -11.76 -16.16
CA VAL A 123 -2.31 -11.79 -14.90
C VAL A 123 -1.51 -11.03 -13.85
N LEU A 124 -2.02 -9.88 -13.43
CA LEU A 124 -1.37 -9.01 -12.45
C LEU A 124 -1.89 -9.33 -11.05
N PHE A 125 -1.00 -9.61 -10.12
CA PHE A 125 -1.33 -9.98 -8.74
C PHE A 125 -0.88 -8.88 -7.77
N TRP A 126 -1.78 -8.45 -6.89
CA TRP A 126 -1.49 -7.50 -5.81
C TRP A 126 -1.25 -8.21 -4.48
N THR A 127 -0.20 -7.80 -3.79
CA THR A 127 0.14 -8.21 -2.43
C THR A 127 0.47 -9.69 -2.29
N PHE A 128 1.76 -10.02 -2.20
CA PHE A 128 2.26 -11.40 -2.19
C PHE A 128 1.69 -12.26 -1.07
N ARG A 129 1.44 -11.65 0.10
CA ARG A 129 1.10 -12.34 1.36
C ARG A 129 -0.30 -12.92 1.43
N TYR A 130 -1.20 -12.62 0.48
CA TYR A 130 -2.56 -13.11 0.49
C TYR A 130 -2.75 -14.37 -0.35
N TYR A 131 -3.71 -15.19 0.07
CA TYR A 131 -4.08 -16.45 -0.58
C TYR A 131 -4.22 -16.36 -2.11
N PRO A 132 -4.95 -15.36 -2.68
CA PRO A 132 -5.12 -15.28 -4.13
C PRO A 132 -3.80 -15.15 -4.90
N SER A 133 -2.84 -14.39 -4.35
CA SER A 133 -1.53 -14.20 -4.97
C SER A 133 -0.61 -15.41 -4.74
N PHE A 134 -0.49 -15.85 -3.50
CA PHE A 134 0.43 -16.94 -3.15
C PHE A 134 0.09 -18.23 -3.89
N PHE A 135 -1.18 -18.63 -3.92
CA PHE A 135 -1.62 -19.85 -4.60
C PHE A 135 -2.00 -19.65 -6.07
N GLY A 136 -2.25 -18.42 -6.51
CA GLY A 136 -2.64 -18.11 -7.90
C GLY A 136 -1.46 -17.94 -8.85
N VAL A 137 -0.37 -17.28 -8.41
CA VAL A 137 0.83 -17.04 -9.22
C VAL A 137 1.38 -18.32 -9.86
N PRO A 138 1.56 -19.44 -9.12
CA PRO A 138 2.08 -20.67 -9.70
C PRO A 138 1.23 -21.27 -10.84
N LEU A 139 -0.09 -21.00 -10.83
CA LEU A 139 -1.03 -21.54 -11.83
C LEU A 139 -0.87 -20.88 -13.21
N VAL A 140 -0.34 -19.67 -13.24
CA VAL A 140 -0.17 -18.86 -14.45
C VAL A 140 1.23 -18.23 -14.53
N ARG A 141 2.22 -18.91 -14.00
CA ARG A 141 3.59 -18.40 -13.80
C ARG A 141 4.23 -17.77 -15.03
N ASP A 142 3.92 -18.28 -16.24
CA ASP A 142 4.46 -17.83 -17.52
C ASP A 142 3.94 -16.44 -17.97
N ARG A 143 2.90 -15.93 -17.30
CA ARG A 143 2.24 -14.64 -17.55
C ARG A 143 1.86 -13.89 -16.28
N ALA A 144 2.30 -14.40 -15.13
CA ALA A 144 2.08 -13.73 -13.84
C ALA A 144 2.97 -12.50 -13.70
N VAL A 145 2.39 -11.36 -13.43
CA VAL A 145 3.08 -10.11 -13.05
C VAL A 145 2.76 -9.85 -11.59
N LEU A 146 3.74 -9.85 -10.73
CA LEU A 146 3.53 -9.62 -9.30
C LEU A 146 3.81 -8.16 -8.93
N LEU A 147 2.83 -7.53 -8.26
CA LEU A 147 3.01 -6.30 -7.47
C LEU A 147 3.10 -6.73 -6.00
N PRO A 148 4.29 -6.94 -5.46
CA PRO A 148 4.44 -7.62 -4.17
C PRO A 148 3.84 -6.84 -3.03
N THR A 149 3.87 -5.51 -3.07
CA THR A 149 3.59 -4.62 -1.94
C THR A 149 4.30 -5.08 -0.67
N ALA A 150 5.57 -5.49 -0.86
CA ALA A 150 6.37 -6.09 0.19
C ALA A 150 6.90 -5.02 1.16
N GLU A 151 6.73 -5.31 2.43
CA GLU A 151 7.29 -4.55 3.54
C GLU A 151 8.39 -5.40 4.18
N ASP A 152 9.41 -4.78 4.77
CA ASP A 152 10.49 -5.48 5.48
C ASP A 152 10.02 -5.97 6.85
N ASP A 153 9.00 -6.82 6.84
CA ASP A 153 8.33 -7.43 7.98
C ASP A 153 8.57 -8.96 8.02
N PRO A 154 8.21 -9.65 9.10
CA PRO A 154 8.45 -11.09 9.22
C PRO A 154 7.92 -11.94 8.06
N ALA A 155 6.81 -11.55 7.41
CA ALA A 155 6.20 -12.34 6.36
C ALA A 155 7.08 -12.44 5.09
N VAL A 156 7.83 -11.39 4.75
CA VAL A 156 8.71 -11.41 3.57
C VAL A 156 9.93 -12.32 3.81
N HIS A 157 10.29 -12.57 5.06
CA HIS A 157 11.45 -13.37 5.47
C HIS A 157 11.16 -14.86 5.67
N LEU A 158 9.93 -15.31 5.46
CA LEU A 158 9.59 -16.74 5.51
C LEU A 158 10.36 -17.53 4.43
N ASP A 159 10.86 -18.73 4.76
CA ASP A 159 11.69 -19.50 3.84
C ASP A 159 10.99 -19.79 2.51
N ILE A 160 9.71 -20.10 2.55
CA ILE A 160 8.88 -20.40 1.38
C ILE A 160 8.77 -19.22 0.38
N THR A 161 9.04 -18.00 0.82
CA THR A 161 8.95 -16.81 -0.06
C THR A 161 10.10 -16.75 -1.07
N GLU A 162 11.24 -17.39 -0.81
CA GLU A 162 12.35 -17.45 -1.76
C GLU A 162 11.92 -18.13 -3.07
N GLU A 163 11.31 -19.30 -2.98
CA GLU A 163 10.78 -20.00 -4.14
C GLU A 163 9.62 -19.24 -4.78
N PHE A 164 8.73 -18.71 -3.96
CA PHE A 164 7.60 -17.93 -4.44
C PHE A 164 8.04 -16.74 -5.30
N PHE A 165 8.99 -15.93 -4.85
CA PHE A 165 9.47 -14.77 -5.61
C PHE A 165 10.27 -15.16 -6.86
N ASN A 166 10.65 -16.41 -7.02
CA ASN A 166 11.26 -16.93 -8.24
C ASN A 166 10.23 -17.45 -9.28
N THR A 167 8.95 -17.44 -8.93
CA THR A 167 7.86 -18.01 -9.77
C THR A 167 7.28 -17.03 -10.79
N PRO A 168 7.00 -15.71 -10.47
CA PRO A 168 6.39 -14.79 -11.43
C PRO A 168 7.26 -14.54 -12.67
N ALA A 169 6.58 -14.33 -13.83
CA ALA A 169 7.25 -13.94 -15.07
C ALA A 169 7.83 -12.52 -15.02
N ALA A 170 7.19 -11.62 -14.27
CA ALA A 170 7.62 -10.22 -14.18
C ALA A 170 7.15 -9.56 -12.87
N PHE A 171 7.71 -8.37 -12.60
CA PHE A 171 7.41 -7.62 -11.39
C PHE A 171 7.14 -6.14 -11.66
N LEU A 172 6.16 -5.58 -10.95
CA LEU A 172 5.94 -4.16 -10.81
C LEU A 172 6.14 -3.78 -9.33
N PHE A 173 7.16 -3.00 -9.06
CA PHE A 173 7.50 -2.57 -7.71
C PHE A 173 6.98 -1.16 -7.42
N LEU A 174 6.66 -0.89 -6.18
CA LEU A 174 6.24 0.44 -5.75
C LEU A 174 7.43 1.36 -5.48
N THR A 175 8.55 0.79 -5.01
CA THR A 175 9.77 1.55 -4.69
C THR A 175 11.04 0.78 -5.07
N PRO A 176 12.18 1.46 -5.28
CA PRO A 176 13.48 0.78 -5.47
C PRO A 176 13.88 -0.06 -4.25
N GLU A 177 13.48 0.35 -3.04
CA GLU A 177 13.75 -0.36 -1.79
C GLU A 177 12.98 -1.69 -1.74
N GLU A 178 11.71 -1.68 -2.16
CA GLU A 178 10.91 -2.90 -2.31
C GLU A 178 11.55 -3.85 -3.35
N GLN A 179 11.97 -3.31 -4.50
CA GLN A 179 12.67 -4.10 -5.52
C GLN A 179 13.95 -4.74 -4.96
N ALA A 180 14.73 -3.99 -4.21
CA ALA A 180 15.95 -4.49 -3.57
C ALA A 180 15.66 -5.58 -2.54
N LEU A 181 14.66 -5.38 -1.68
CA LEU A 181 14.22 -6.33 -0.65
C LEU A 181 13.77 -7.65 -1.28
N VAL A 182 12.87 -7.61 -2.26
CA VAL A 182 12.33 -8.81 -2.91
C VAL A 182 13.40 -9.50 -3.76
N SER A 183 14.30 -8.77 -4.44
CA SER A 183 15.43 -9.33 -5.17
C SER A 183 16.42 -10.02 -4.25
N ALA A 184 16.73 -9.43 -3.09
CA ALA A 184 17.58 -10.05 -2.08
C ALA A 184 16.95 -11.35 -1.55
N ARG A 185 15.63 -11.34 -1.31
CA ARG A 185 14.89 -12.52 -0.85
C ARG A 185 14.86 -13.63 -1.92
N ALA A 186 14.72 -13.28 -3.19
CA ALA A 186 14.76 -14.23 -4.31
C ALA A 186 16.18 -14.74 -4.64
N GLY A 187 17.22 -14.20 -4.02
CA GLY A 187 18.62 -14.54 -4.28
C GLY A 187 19.14 -14.11 -5.65
N ARG A 188 18.40 -13.27 -6.40
CA ARG A 188 18.76 -12.80 -7.74
C ARG A 188 18.10 -11.49 -8.10
N THR A 189 18.63 -10.80 -9.08
CA THR A 189 17.94 -9.66 -9.71
C THR A 189 16.69 -10.16 -10.47
N LEU A 190 15.54 -9.62 -10.13
CA LEU A 190 14.27 -9.98 -10.76
C LEU A 190 14.05 -9.17 -12.04
N ARG A 191 13.97 -9.87 -13.17
CA ARG A 191 13.72 -9.27 -14.50
C ARG A 191 12.83 -10.18 -15.33
N PRO A 192 11.93 -9.62 -16.20
CA PRO A 192 11.67 -8.18 -16.35
C PRO A 192 10.99 -7.57 -15.13
N SER A 193 11.32 -6.32 -14.81
CA SER A 193 10.70 -5.58 -13.71
C SER A 193 10.74 -4.07 -13.94
N ALA A 194 9.79 -3.36 -13.31
CA ALA A 194 9.76 -1.90 -13.32
C ALA A 194 9.35 -1.35 -11.95
N VAL A 195 9.92 -0.22 -11.56
CA VAL A 195 9.46 0.56 -10.39
C VAL A 195 8.45 1.58 -10.89
N ILE A 196 7.21 1.44 -10.48
CA ILE A 196 6.10 2.24 -10.98
C ILE A 196 5.55 3.25 -9.96
N GLY A 197 5.65 2.93 -8.66
CA GLY A 197 4.99 3.72 -7.61
C GLY A 197 3.47 3.65 -7.70
N THR A 198 2.81 4.78 -7.47
CA THR A 198 1.37 4.99 -7.69
C THR A 198 1.16 6.31 -8.44
N GLY A 199 0.08 6.40 -9.21
CA GLY A 199 -0.28 7.66 -9.83
C GLY A 199 -1.11 8.54 -8.89
N LEU A 200 -0.83 9.83 -8.88
CA LEU A 200 -1.59 10.83 -8.13
C LEU A 200 -2.09 11.92 -9.08
N GLU A 201 -3.35 12.32 -8.89
CA GLU A 201 -3.85 13.55 -9.50
C GLU A 201 -3.23 14.78 -8.81
N PRO A 202 -3.05 15.89 -9.51
CA PRO A 202 -2.71 17.15 -8.86
C PRO A 202 -3.70 17.46 -7.74
N ALA A 203 -3.20 17.98 -6.62
CA ALA A 203 -4.08 18.49 -5.57
C ALA A 203 -5.03 19.56 -6.14
N GLY A 204 -6.28 19.51 -5.71
CA GLY A 204 -7.28 20.50 -6.08
C GLY A 204 -6.95 21.92 -5.57
N PRO A 205 -7.81 22.89 -5.83
CA PRO A 205 -7.70 24.22 -5.22
C PRO A 205 -7.68 24.11 -3.70
N LEU A 206 -6.95 25.02 -3.05
CA LEU A 206 -6.83 25.02 -1.58
C LEU A 206 -8.23 25.08 -0.92
N PRO A 207 -8.65 24.04 -0.18
CA PRO A 207 -9.96 24.02 0.46
C PRO A 207 -10.10 25.14 1.49
N SER A 208 -11.34 25.61 1.72
CA SER A 208 -11.63 26.54 2.82
C SER A 208 -11.31 25.91 4.18
N ARG A 209 -10.81 26.71 5.10
CA ARG A 209 -10.62 26.30 6.51
C ARG A 209 -11.93 26.14 7.29
N ASP A 210 -13.07 26.51 6.73
CA ASP A 210 -14.35 26.46 7.45
C ASP A 210 -14.72 25.04 7.88
N LEU A 211 -14.41 24.04 7.02
CA LEU A 211 -14.60 22.64 7.35
C LEU A 211 -13.73 22.20 8.56
N LEU A 212 -12.52 22.69 8.64
CA LEU A 212 -11.62 22.41 9.77
C LEU A 212 -12.10 23.10 11.05
N ARG A 213 -12.49 24.38 10.95
CA ARG A 213 -13.00 25.17 12.09
C ARG A 213 -14.29 24.61 12.67
N SER A 214 -15.22 24.16 11.81
CA SER A 214 -16.48 23.53 12.25
C SER A 214 -16.29 22.19 12.95
N ASN A 215 -15.09 21.60 12.84
CA ASN A 215 -14.68 20.38 13.54
C ASN A 215 -13.64 20.63 14.64
N ASP A 216 -13.49 21.88 15.10
CA ASP A 216 -12.55 22.31 16.14
C ASP A 216 -11.09 21.93 15.85
N ILE A 217 -10.68 21.94 14.59
CA ILE A 217 -9.29 21.68 14.21
C ILE A 217 -8.49 22.97 14.34
N PRO A 218 -7.36 22.95 15.05
CA PRO A 218 -6.50 24.13 15.22
C PRO A 218 -5.96 24.66 13.89
N ASP A 219 -5.60 25.94 13.84
CA ASP A 219 -4.99 26.55 12.65
C ASP A 219 -3.60 25.99 12.33
N ASP A 220 -2.84 25.62 13.37
CA ASP A 220 -1.52 25.00 13.26
C ASP A 220 -1.54 23.61 13.90
N TYR A 221 -1.22 22.58 13.17
CA TYR A 221 -1.22 21.21 13.68
C TYR A 221 -0.24 20.29 12.92
N LEU A 222 0.18 19.24 13.64
CA LEU A 222 0.81 18.06 13.08
C LEU A 222 -0.28 17.09 12.64
N LEU A 223 -0.14 16.45 11.49
CA LEU A 223 -1.11 15.50 10.98
C LEU A 223 -0.53 14.08 11.00
N TYR A 224 -1.29 13.13 11.49
CA TYR A 224 -1.18 11.72 11.19
C TYR A 224 -2.39 11.30 10.34
N LEU A 225 -2.14 10.60 9.24
CA LEU A 225 -3.19 10.10 8.35
C LEU A 225 -3.03 8.59 8.12
N GLY A 226 -4.04 7.82 8.51
CA GLY A 226 -4.07 6.36 8.38
C GLY A 226 -4.69 5.67 9.57
N ARG A 227 -4.71 4.33 9.57
CA ARG A 227 -5.21 3.55 10.72
C ARG A 227 -4.33 3.80 11.94
N VAL A 228 -4.97 4.12 13.05
CA VAL A 228 -4.28 4.32 14.33
C VAL A 228 -4.11 2.96 15.01
N ASP A 229 -3.03 2.25 14.66
CA ASP A 229 -2.73 0.91 15.20
C ASP A 229 -1.22 0.72 15.50
N ARG A 230 -0.89 -0.42 16.13
CA ARG A 230 0.50 -0.74 16.50
C ARG A 230 1.39 -0.97 15.28
N ASN A 231 0.85 -1.60 14.23
CA ASN A 231 1.60 -1.91 13.02
C ASN A 231 2.03 -0.64 12.27
N LYS A 232 1.22 0.43 12.39
CA LYS A 232 1.56 1.76 11.87
C LYS A 232 2.40 2.60 12.84
N GLY A 233 2.88 2.04 13.95
CA GLY A 233 3.75 2.72 14.90
C GLY A 233 3.07 3.81 15.75
N CYS A 234 1.73 3.85 15.76
CA CYS A 234 0.99 4.92 16.45
C CYS A 234 1.18 4.91 17.97
N HIS A 235 1.45 3.76 18.58
CA HIS A 235 1.80 3.68 20.01
C HIS A 235 3.05 4.51 20.30
N THR A 236 4.12 4.31 19.52
CA THR A 236 5.37 5.09 19.68
C THR A 236 5.16 6.58 19.39
N LEU A 237 4.34 6.91 18.37
CA LEU A 237 4.00 8.30 18.10
C LEU A 237 3.31 8.97 19.29
N LEU A 238 2.33 8.29 19.89
CA LEU A 238 1.58 8.81 21.04
C LEU A 238 2.48 8.98 22.26
N ASP A 239 3.35 8.02 22.55
CA ASP A 239 4.31 8.08 23.64
C ASP A 239 5.28 9.27 23.42
N TYR A 240 5.89 9.38 22.24
CA TYR A 240 6.81 10.47 21.89
C TYR A 240 6.12 11.83 21.91
N PHE A 241 4.89 11.92 21.41
CA PHE A 241 4.16 13.17 21.39
C PHE A 241 3.80 13.65 22.80
N GLN A 242 3.38 12.76 23.70
CA GLN A 242 3.09 13.11 25.10
C GLN A 242 4.35 13.62 25.82
N GLU A 243 5.47 12.93 25.64
CA GLU A 243 6.76 13.35 26.22
C GLU A 243 7.19 14.72 25.66
N TYR A 244 7.11 14.92 24.34
CA TYR A 244 7.40 16.20 23.69
C TYR A 244 6.48 17.32 24.17
N ALA A 245 5.19 17.06 24.30
CA ALA A 245 4.20 18.05 24.75
C ALA A 245 4.36 18.45 26.24
N SER A 246 5.04 17.63 27.04
CA SER A 246 5.36 17.97 28.44
C SER A 246 6.48 19.00 28.58
N THR A 247 7.34 19.13 27.59
CA THR A 247 8.55 19.95 27.63
C THR A 247 8.45 21.27 26.88
N SER A 248 7.47 21.43 25.99
CA SER A 248 7.38 22.54 25.05
C SER A 248 5.97 22.99 24.76
N SER A 249 5.79 24.23 24.33
CA SER A 249 4.52 24.70 23.74
C SER A 249 4.45 24.20 22.30
N VAL A 250 3.81 23.03 22.10
CA VAL A 250 3.80 22.32 20.83
C VAL A 250 2.50 22.48 20.05
N MET A 251 2.58 22.31 18.73
CA MET A 251 1.39 22.20 17.87
C MET A 251 0.59 20.96 18.25
N PRO A 252 -0.73 21.04 18.23
CA PRO A 252 -1.59 19.86 18.41
C PRO A 252 -1.32 18.78 17.38
N LEU A 253 -1.51 17.52 17.78
CA LEU A 253 -1.48 16.35 16.92
C LEU A 253 -2.91 15.96 16.54
N VAL A 254 -3.21 16.00 15.25
CA VAL A 254 -4.48 15.54 14.68
C VAL A 254 -4.27 14.15 14.08
N LEU A 255 -5.07 13.20 14.52
CA LEU A 255 -5.08 11.81 14.06
C LEU A 255 -6.34 11.59 13.21
N ALA A 256 -6.18 11.32 11.92
CA ALA A 256 -7.27 11.03 11.00
C ALA A 256 -7.18 9.58 10.52
N GLY A 257 -8.18 8.80 10.87
CA GLY A 257 -8.33 7.38 10.52
C GLY A 257 -8.90 6.54 11.66
N PRO A 258 -9.39 5.32 11.36
CA PRO A 258 -9.99 4.45 12.37
C PRO A 258 -8.96 4.00 13.40
N ALA A 259 -9.32 4.08 14.68
CA ALA A 259 -8.46 3.73 15.80
C ALA A 259 -8.68 2.27 16.26
N LYS A 260 -7.59 1.53 16.37
CA LYS A 260 -7.50 0.20 17.01
C LYS A 260 -6.64 0.23 18.29
N LEU A 261 -6.15 1.41 18.66
CA LEU A 261 -5.45 1.69 19.92
C LEU A 261 -6.29 2.60 20.78
N GLN A 262 -6.13 2.48 22.08
CA GLN A 262 -6.63 3.49 23.02
C GLN A 262 -5.79 4.75 22.83
N ILE A 263 -6.45 5.86 22.46
CA ILE A 263 -5.80 7.15 22.34
C ILE A 263 -5.85 7.84 23.70
N PRO A 264 -4.71 8.29 24.25
CA PRO A 264 -4.67 8.96 25.55
C PRO A 264 -5.48 10.27 25.52
N LYS A 265 -6.18 10.55 26.63
CA LYS A 265 -6.81 11.86 26.80
C LYS A 265 -5.75 12.92 27.04
N HIS A 266 -5.61 13.82 26.07
CA HIS A 266 -4.62 14.91 26.12
C HIS A 266 -5.15 16.11 25.34
N ASP A 267 -5.06 17.32 25.90
CA ASP A 267 -5.66 18.55 25.33
C ASP A 267 -5.11 18.89 23.93
N ARG A 268 -3.91 18.39 23.60
CA ARG A 268 -3.26 18.63 22.30
C ARG A 268 -3.33 17.44 21.36
N ILE A 269 -4.11 16.40 21.66
CA ILE A 269 -4.35 15.27 20.76
C ILE A 269 -5.82 15.28 20.34
N ARG A 270 -6.04 15.35 19.03
CA ARG A 270 -7.37 15.28 18.40
C ARG A 270 -7.47 14.02 17.56
N ALA A 271 -8.37 13.13 17.89
CA ALA A 271 -8.67 11.94 17.11
C ALA A 271 -10.01 12.10 16.42
N LEU A 272 -10.01 12.05 15.08
CA LEU A 272 -11.19 12.30 14.26
C LEU A 272 -11.91 11.02 13.85
N GLY A 273 -11.25 9.84 14.01
CA GLY A 273 -11.75 8.61 13.42
C GLY A 273 -11.68 8.65 11.89
N TYR A 274 -12.58 7.91 11.25
CA TYR A 274 -12.70 7.95 9.79
C TYR A 274 -13.16 9.34 9.33
N VAL A 275 -12.52 9.86 8.29
CA VAL A 275 -12.83 11.16 7.70
C VAL A 275 -13.23 11.00 6.23
N SER A 276 -14.08 11.89 5.73
CA SER A 276 -14.42 11.97 4.30
C SER A 276 -13.23 12.44 3.47
N ASP A 277 -13.30 12.24 2.16
CA ASP A 277 -12.27 12.70 1.23
C ASP A 277 -12.09 14.22 1.28
N ASP A 278 -13.19 15.00 1.38
CA ASP A 278 -13.13 16.46 1.53
C ASP A 278 -12.42 16.89 2.83
N MET A 279 -12.71 16.20 3.94
CA MET A 279 -12.04 16.47 5.21
C MET A 279 -10.55 16.06 5.15
N ARG A 280 -10.24 14.93 4.51
CA ARG A 280 -8.88 14.46 4.31
C ARG A 280 -8.07 15.45 3.47
N ASP A 281 -8.64 15.94 2.37
CA ASP A 281 -8.02 16.94 1.51
C ASP A 281 -7.77 18.27 2.26
N ALA A 282 -8.78 18.73 3.03
CA ALA A 282 -8.65 19.91 3.88
C ALA A 282 -7.56 19.73 4.95
N LEU A 283 -7.51 18.57 5.62
CA LEU A 283 -6.46 18.27 6.61
C LEU A 283 -5.07 18.27 5.99
N LEU A 284 -4.89 17.62 4.84
CA LEU A 284 -3.61 17.60 4.13
C LEU A 284 -3.19 18.99 3.67
N SER A 285 -4.11 19.78 3.12
CA SER A 285 -3.81 21.10 2.57
C SER A 285 -3.38 22.13 3.63
N HIS A 286 -3.78 21.94 4.87
CA HIS A 286 -3.54 22.91 5.95
C HIS A 286 -2.60 22.43 7.06
N ALA A 287 -2.17 21.16 7.02
CA ALA A 287 -1.21 20.63 7.98
C ALA A 287 0.14 21.34 7.90
N ARG A 288 0.81 21.48 9.03
CA ARG A 288 2.17 22.00 9.07
C ARG A 288 3.22 20.96 8.76
N VAL A 289 3.02 19.73 9.25
CA VAL A 289 3.90 18.59 9.05
C VAL A 289 3.03 17.33 9.06
N LEU A 290 3.26 16.42 8.12
CA LEU A 290 2.75 15.06 8.24
C LEU A 290 3.75 14.23 9.06
N VAL A 291 3.27 13.49 10.06
CA VAL A 291 4.09 12.53 10.82
C VAL A 291 3.74 11.11 10.38
N VAL A 292 4.74 10.33 9.93
CA VAL A 292 4.57 8.93 9.52
C VAL A 292 5.43 8.03 10.40
N PRO A 293 4.85 7.49 11.48
CA PRO A 293 5.60 6.70 12.46
C PRO A 293 5.77 5.23 12.07
N SER A 294 5.22 4.80 10.93
CA SER A 294 5.21 3.42 10.47
C SER A 294 6.62 2.82 10.41
N PRO A 295 6.87 1.66 11.05
CA PRO A 295 8.12 0.93 10.89
C PRO A 295 8.18 0.15 9.57
N TYR A 296 7.04 -0.12 8.95
CA TYR A 296 6.90 -0.89 7.72
C TYR A 296 5.98 -0.17 6.73
N GLU A 297 6.48 0.06 5.52
CA GLU A 297 5.73 0.57 4.37
C GLU A 297 6.37 0.04 3.08
N SER A 298 5.56 -0.27 2.10
CA SER A 298 6.02 -0.59 0.74
C SER A 298 6.08 0.66 -0.15
N LEU A 299 5.26 1.69 0.16
CA LEU A 299 5.23 2.97 -0.56
C LEU A 299 5.04 4.17 0.38
N GLY A 300 4.07 4.11 1.32
CA GLY A 300 3.70 5.26 2.14
C GLY A 300 2.84 6.27 1.39
N ILE A 301 1.63 5.87 0.98
CA ILE A 301 0.71 6.72 0.19
C ILE A 301 0.45 8.06 0.89
N ALA A 302 0.21 8.05 2.21
CA ALA A 302 -0.02 9.28 2.97
C ALA A 302 1.14 10.29 2.88
N LEU A 303 2.39 9.79 2.78
CA LEU A 303 3.57 10.64 2.55
C LEU A 303 3.49 11.35 1.20
N LEU A 304 3.16 10.61 0.15
CA LEU A 304 3.04 11.16 -1.20
C LEU A 304 1.87 12.16 -1.31
N GLU A 305 0.77 11.88 -0.62
CA GLU A 305 -0.39 12.77 -0.55
C GLU A 305 -0.06 14.08 0.16
N ALA A 306 0.66 14.04 1.29
CA ALA A 306 1.13 15.25 1.96
C ALA A 306 2.05 16.08 1.05
N TRP A 307 2.99 15.44 0.37
CA TRP A 307 3.84 16.14 -0.60
C TRP A 307 3.05 16.71 -1.78
N ASN A 308 1.99 16.03 -2.22
CA ASN A 308 1.10 16.54 -3.27
C ASN A 308 0.42 17.87 -2.88
N HIS A 309 0.24 18.10 -1.57
CA HIS A 309 -0.24 19.37 -0.99
C HIS A 309 0.90 20.30 -0.55
N GLY A 310 2.16 19.98 -0.86
CA GLY A 310 3.31 20.78 -0.45
C GLY A 310 3.60 20.76 1.07
N VAL A 311 3.10 19.74 1.77
CA VAL A 311 3.31 19.55 3.21
C VAL A 311 4.53 18.66 3.44
N PRO A 312 5.55 19.12 4.20
CA PRO A 312 6.70 18.30 4.52
C PRO A 312 6.34 17.20 5.51
N ALA A 313 7.18 16.15 5.54
CA ALA A 313 6.96 15.02 6.41
C ALA A 313 8.07 14.82 7.44
N LEU A 314 7.70 14.24 8.58
CA LEU A 314 8.61 13.67 9.56
C LEU A 314 8.35 12.16 9.64
N VAL A 315 9.31 11.34 9.21
CA VAL A 315 9.11 9.90 9.03
C VAL A 315 9.99 9.05 9.93
N ASN A 316 9.53 7.85 10.27
CA ASN A 316 10.32 6.88 11.01
C ASN A 316 11.45 6.31 10.12
N ALA A 317 12.71 6.55 10.49
CA ALA A 317 13.88 6.08 9.76
C ALA A 317 14.13 4.56 9.87
N ARG A 318 13.39 3.84 10.71
CA ARG A 318 13.41 2.37 10.73
C ARG A 318 12.76 1.80 9.47
N CYS A 319 11.81 2.49 8.87
CA CYS A 319 11.28 2.17 7.55
C CYS A 319 12.21 2.71 6.47
N LEU A 320 12.94 1.82 5.81
CA LEU A 320 13.91 2.19 4.76
C LEU A 320 13.20 2.89 3.60
N VAL A 321 12.03 2.42 3.20
CA VAL A 321 11.21 3.02 2.12
C VAL A 321 10.90 4.48 2.41
N LEU A 322 10.39 4.79 3.60
CA LEU A 322 10.04 6.17 3.98
C LEU A 322 11.29 7.07 4.05
N LYS A 323 12.34 6.57 4.70
CA LYS A 323 13.60 7.30 4.84
C LYS A 323 14.21 7.65 3.48
N GLU A 324 14.34 6.67 2.59
CA GLU A 324 14.98 6.89 1.29
C GLU A 324 14.11 7.73 0.35
N GLN A 325 12.78 7.65 0.45
CA GLN A 325 11.90 8.58 -0.26
C GLN A 325 12.12 10.03 0.22
N VAL A 326 12.14 10.26 1.54
CA VAL A 326 12.43 11.60 2.10
C VAL A 326 13.80 12.12 1.63
N ARG A 327 14.83 11.26 1.57
CA ARG A 327 16.16 11.65 1.07
C ARG A 327 16.13 12.00 -0.42
N ARG A 328 15.47 11.18 -1.27
CA ARG A 328 15.37 11.45 -2.74
C ARG A 328 14.54 12.69 -3.04
N ALA A 329 13.46 12.91 -2.30
CA ALA A 329 12.58 14.05 -2.47
C ALA A 329 13.15 15.32 -1.81
N ASN A 330 14.01 15.19 -0.80
CA ASN A 330 14.33 16.24 0.16
C ASN A 330 13.05 16.93 0.68
N GLY A 331 12.01 16.11 0.95
CA GLY A 331 10.65 16.55 1.26
C GLY A 331 10.30 16.52 2.74
N GLY A 332 11.29 16.46 3.64
CA GLY A 332 11.05 16.36 5.08
C GLY A 332 12.26 15.90 5.84
N LEU A 333 12.03 15.43 7.07
CA LEU A 333 13.05 14.92 7.98
C LEU A 333 12.69 13.48 8.40
N TYR A 334 13.64 12.80 9.06
CA TYR A 334 13.43 11.46 9.59
C TYR A 334 14.06 11.30 10.98
N TYR A 335 13.54 10.36 11.77
CA TYR A 335 13.96 10.11 13.16
C TYR A 335 14.05 8.63 13.48
N ARG A 336 14.89 8.25 14.44
CA ARG A 336 15.00 6.89 15.02
C ARG A 336 14.72 6.83 16.51
N SER A 337 14.87 7.97 17.20
CA SER A 337 14.76 8.11 18.65
C SER A 337 13.86 9.27 19.02
N PHE A 338 13.48 9.35 20.30
CA PHE A 338 12.73 10.48 20.83
C PHE A 338 13.51 11.82 20.64
N ASN A 339 14.79 11.84 20.92
CA ASN A 339 15.60 13.07 20.80
C ASN A 339 15.64 13.57 19.34
N GLU A 340 15.76 12.67 18.37
CA GLU A 340 15.70 13.03 16.96
C GLU A 340 14.29 13.49 16.54
N PHE A 341 13.25 12.85 17.07
CA PHE A 341 11.86 13.23 16.83
C PHE A 341 11.57 14.63 17.35
N SER A 342 11.89 14.92 18.61
CA SER A 342 11.67 16.22 19.22
C SER A 342 12.49 17.32 18.54
N GLY A 343 13.79 17.08 18.30
CA GLY A 343 14.66 18.06 17.61
C GLY A 343 14.22 18.35 16.17
N ALA A 344 13.73 17.33 15.44
CA ALA A 344 13.19 17.53 14.09
C ALA A 344 11.87 18.31 14.11
N LEU A 345 10.98 18.05 15.07
CA LEU A 345 9.77 18.84 15.25
C LEU A 345 10.07 20.28 15.65
N ASP A 346 10.99 20.52 16.60
CA ASP A 346 11.43 21.86 16.96
C ASP A 346 11.96 22.62 15.75
N TYR A 347 12.81 21.97 14.94
CA TYR A 347 13.31 22.58 13.72
C TYR A 347 12.18 22.93 12.75
N LEU A 348 11.30 21.99 12.43
CA LEU A 348 10.21 22.21 11.49
C LEU A 348 9.18 23.25 11.99
N THR A 349 9.02 23.40 13.31
CA THR A 349 8.07 24.37 13.88
C THR A 349 8.65 25.77 13.96
N THR A 350 9.93 25.91 14.29
CA THR A 350 10.62 27.19 14.49
C THR A 350 11.22 27.78 13.20
N HIS A 351 11.36 26.96 12.13
CA HIS A 351 11.92 27.39 10.84
C HIS A 351 10.88 27.28 9.70
N PRO A 352 9.90 28.21 9.67
CA PRO A 352 8.78 28.11 8.71
C PRO A 352 9.20 28.25 7.25
N HIS A 353 10.32 28.91 6.98
CA HIS A 353 10.85 29.04 5.61
C HIS A 353 11.38 27.69 5.10
N GLU A 354 12.24 27.05 5.89
CA GLU A 354 12.82 25.74 5.59
C GLU A 354 11.74 24.66 5.50
N ARG A 355 10.76 24.69 6.41
CA ARG A 355 9.60 23.81 6.37
C ARG A 355 8.86 23.93 5.04
N ARG A 356 8.56 25.15 4.57
CA ARG A 356 7.90 25.35 3.27
C ARG A 356 8.79 24.91 2.11
N ALA A 357 10.09 25.15 2.19
CA ALA A 357 11.04 24.70 1.16
C ALA A 357 11.06 23.16 1.03
N LEU A 358 11.07 22.44 2.15
CA LEU A 358 10.97 20.96 2.17
C LEU A 358 9.65 20.48 1.54
N GLY A 359 8.52 21.07 1.92
CA GLY A 359 7.22 20.74 1.34
C GLY A 359 7.18 20.96 -0.19
N ALA A 360 7.70 22.10 -0.65
CA ALA A 360 7.79 22.40 -2.07
C ALA A 360 8.71 21.41 -2.84
N GLN A 361 9.76 20.89 -2.20
CA GLN A 361 10.61 19.87 -2.81
C GLN A 361 9.88 18.51 -2.90
N GLY A 362 9.12 18.13 -1.85
CA GLY A 362 8.25 16.98 -1.87
C GLY A 362 7.23 17.04 -3.01
N LEU A 363 6.58 18.20 -3.20
CA LEU A 363 5.64 18.41 -4.30
C LEU A 363 6.31 18.22 -5.67
N ARG A 364 7.45 18.84 -5.91
CA ARG A 364 8.20 18.66 -7.17
C ARG A 364 8.60 17.20 -7.43
N PHE A 365 8.91 16.45 -6.35
CA PHE A 365 9.19 15.02 -6.47
C PHE A 365 7.95 14.23 -6.89
N VAL A 366 6.78 14.52 -6.30
CA VAL A 366 5.51 13.89 -6.69
C VAL A 366 5.15 14.24 -8.15
N GLU A 367 5.29 15.51 -8.54
CA GLU A 367 5.01 15.96 -9.92
C GLU A 367 5.86 15.23 -10.95
N ARG A 368 7.12 14.96 -10.65
CA ARG A 368 8.05 14.29 -11.57
C ARG A 368 7.83 12.78 -11.63
N GLU A 369 7.60 12.13 -10.48
CA GLU A 369 7.67 10.67 -10.37
C GLU A 369 6.31 9.97 -10.31
N TYR A 370 5.28 10.65 -9.75
CA TYR A 370 4.03 10.02 -9.34
C TYR A 370 2.79 10.57 -10.04
N ARG A 371 2.93 11.32 -11.14
CA ARG A 371 1.79 11.68 -12.00
C ARG A 371 1.44 10.52 -12.92
N TRP A 372 0.16 10.34 -13.22
CA TRP A 372 -0.31 9.29 -14.12
C TRP A 372 0.40 9.29 -15.49
N PRO A 373 0.67 10.45 -16.14
CA PRO A 373 1.44 10.48 -17.38
C PRO A 373 2.88 9.93 -17.25
N THR A 374 3.43 9.85 -16.03
CA THR A 374 4.74 9.23 -15.77
C THR A 374 4.60 7.76 -15.42
N VAL A 375 3.58 7.39 -14.62
CA VAL A 375 3.39 6.04 -14.08
C VAL A 375 2.89 5.07 -15.16
N LEU A 376 1.87 5.46 -15.95
CA LEU A 376 1.26 4.57 -16.95
C LEU A 376 2.26 4.07 -18.00
N PRO A 377 3.13 4.91 -18.59
CA PRO A 377 4.14 4.43 -19.55
C PRO A 377 5.11 3.39 -18.97
N ARG A 378 5.43 3.46 -17.65
CA ARG A 378 6.28 2.45 -16.99
C ARG A 378 5.58 1.09 -16.95
N VAL A 379 4.28 1.08 -16.60
CA VAL A 379 3.45 -0.15 -16.61
C VAL A 379 3.33 -0.69 -18.04
N GLU A 380 2.96 0.15 -18.99
CA GLU A 380 2.80 -0.22 -20.40
C GLU A 380 4.09 -0.78 -21.02
N SER A 381 5.24 -0.21 -20.70
CA SER A 381 6.53 -0.68 -21.16
C SER A 381 6.81 -2.10 -20.69
N LEU A 382 6.52 -2.41 -19.42
CA LEU A 382 6.67 -3.76 -18.90
C LEU A 382 5.70 -4.73 -19.59
N LEU A 383 4.41 -4.38 -19.68
CA LEU A 383 3.38 -5.25 -20.28
C LEU A 383 3.72 -5.61 -21.73
N ARG A 384 4.25 -4.65 -22.51
CA ARG A 384 4.69 -4.90 -23.89
C ARG A 384 5.94 -5.77 -24.00
N SER A 385 6.75 -5.84 -22.96
CA SER A 385 7.95 -6.70 -22.91
C SER A 385 7.63 -8.17 -22.64
N LEU A 386 6.39 -8.48 -22.20
CA LEU A 386 5.96 -9.84 -21.93
C LEU A 386 5.66 -10.61 -23.22
N PRO A 387 5.94 -11.94 -23.26
CA PRO A 387 5.51 -12.77 -24.39
C PRO A 387 3.97 -12.78 -24.47
N THR A 388 3.41 -12.35 -25.58
CA THR A 388 1.95 -12.40 -25.78
C THR A 388 1.51 -13.84 -26.07
N ALA A 389 0.29 -14.19 -25.61
CA ALA A 389 -0.31 -15.54 -25.84
C ALA A 389 -0.35 -15.93 -27.33
N ARG A 390 -0.39 -14.94 -28.24
CA ARG A 390 -0.33 -15.17 -29.70
C ARG A 390 1.06 -15.61 -30.20
N ALA A 391 2.14 -15.16 -29.55
CA ALA A 391 3.50 -15.54 -29.96
C ALA A 391 3.87 -16.98 -29.53
N SER A 392 3.35 -17.46 -28.40
CA SER A 392 3.62 -18.83 -27.93
C SER A 392 2.86 -19.93 -28.71
N ALA A 393 1.72 -19.59 -29.32
CA ALA A 393 0.96 -20.53 -30.17
C ALA A 393 1.66 -20.74 -31.54
N ALA A 394 2.45 -19.78 -32.01
CA ALA A 394 3.20 -19.87 -33.28
C ALA A 394 4.55 -20.62 -33.14
N ALA A 395 5.01 -20.88 -31.93
CA ALA A 395 6.30 -21.53 -31.65
C ALA A 395 6.20 -23.04 -31.35
N SER A 396 5.00 -23.64 -31.42
CA SER A 396 4.88 -25.11 -31.33
C SER A 396 5.18 -25.72 -32.70
N PRO A 397 6.27 -26.49 -32.87
CA PRO A 397 6.51 -27.19 -34.11
C PRO A 397 5.42 -28.27 -34.29
N SER A 398 4.79 -28.27 -35.45
CA SER A 398 3.97 -29.37 -35.91
C SER A 398 4.82 -30.64 -35.92
N VAL A 399 4.48 -31.60 -35.07
CA VAL A 399 4.98 -32.98 -35.14
C VAL A 399 4.00 -33.82 -35.97
#